data_7fddfb332280b87b7c9f55d13407cc0f
#
_entry.id   7fddfb332280b87b7c9f55d13407cc0f
#
_cell.length_a   1.000
_cell.length_b   1.000
_cell.length_c   1.000
_cell.angle_alpha   90.00
_cell.angle_beta   90.00
_cell.angle_gamma   90.00
#
_symmetry.space_group_name_H-M   'P 1'
#
loop_
_entity.id
_entity.type
_entity.pdbx_description
1 polymer ?
#
loop_
_entity_poly.entity_id
_entity_poly.type
_entity_poly.pdbx_seq_one_letter_code
_entity_poly.pdbx_strand_id
1 'polypeptide(L)'
;MPARNDAALDFLSNRMSRPAKLFSLPVPTRAQLTEILTAATRVPDHGKLEPWRLVVVQGAAFSRLADLAEERARELGGDAEKIAKGRGQYDLGKLAVVVIASPKPAPKIPPVEQLMSAAALCFGILTAAEAAGWGANWLTGWPAHDATFAARAFGCAEGETVAGIVHIGTPPEDFPDRPRPDLARIVTWVAA
;
A
#
# COMPACT_ATOMS: atom_id res chain seq x y z
N MET A 1 32.87 -13.94 -5.39
CA MET A 1 31.38 -13.94 -5.34
C MET A 1 30.93 -12.67 -4.63
N PRO A 2 29.76 -12.11 -4.97
CA PRO A 2 29.21 -10.98 -4.23
C PRO A 2 29.05 -11.32 -2.76
N ALA A 3 29.19 -10.33 -1.88
CA ALA A 3 28.96 -10.51 -0.44
C ALA A 3 27.45 -10.74 -0.19
N ARG A 4 27.13 -11.79 0.56
CA ARG A 4 25.78 -12.11 0.97
C ARG A 4 25.35 -11.26 2.16
N ASN A 5 24.13 -10.74 2.15
CA ASN A 5 23.55 -10.04 3.28
C ASN A 5 22.50 -10.94 3.96
N ASP A 6 22.95 -11.70 4.96
CA ASP A 6 22.10 -12.69 5.65
C ASP A 6 20.96 -12.03 6.43
N ALA A 7 21.19 -10.88 7.06
CA ALA A 7 20.14 -10.17 7.80
C ALA A 7 19.02 -9.70 6.89
N ALA A 8 19.34 -9.21 5.69
CA ALA A 8 18.33 -8.81 4.72
C ALA A 8 17.53 -10.01 4.19
N LEU A 9 18.19 -11.14 3.91
CA LEU A 9 17.51 -12.35 3.47
C LEU A 9 16.64 -12.96 4.55
N ASP A 10 17.09 -12.97 5.79
CA ASP A 10 16.32 -13.44 6.94
C ASP A 10 15.05 -12.60 7.11
N PHE A 11 15.20 -11.28 7.13
CA PHE A 11 14.05 -10.35 7.20
C PHE A 11 13.05 -10.61 6.06
N LEU A 12 13.50 -10.68 4.80
CA LEU A 12 12.62 -10.91 3.65
C LEU A 12 11.91 -12.27 3.71
N SER A 13 12.56 -13.29 4.27
CA SER A 13 12.00 -14.63 4.41
C SER A 13 10.94 -14.71 5.52
N ASN A 14 11.09 -13.90 6.58
CA ASN A 14 10.25 -13.99 7.77
C ASN A 14 9.21 -12.87 7.88
N ARG A 15 9.35 -11.79 7.07
CA ARG A 15 8.38 -10.71 7.08
C ARG A 15 6.98 -11.20 6.70
N MET A 16 5.94 -10.66 7.36
CA MET A 16 4.56 -11.00 7.03
C MET A 16 3.61 -9.81 7.25
N SER A 17 2.68 -9.61 6.31
CA SER A 17 1.58 -8.67 6.47
C SER A 17 0.55 -9.22 7.46
N ARG A 18 0.17 -8.39 8.42
CA ARG A 18 -0.92 -8.66 9.35
C ARG A 18 -2.16 -7.85 8.94
N PRO A 19 -3.39 -8.33 9.21
CA PRO A 19 -4.60 -7.58 8.86
C PRO A 19 -4.62 -6.18 9.49
N ALA A 20 -4.81 -5.14 8.68
CA ALA A 20 -4.79 -3.74 9.13
C ALA A 20 -5.78 -3.45 10.28
N LYS A 21 -6.92 -4.15 10.31
CA LYS A 21 -7.93 -4.04 11.37
C LYS A 21 -7.43 -4.45 12.78
N LEU A 22 -6.31 -5.17 12.85
CA LEU A 22 -5.70 -5.60 14.10
C LEU A 22 -4.62 -4.64 14.61
N PHE A 23 -4.28 -3.60 13.85
CA PHE A 23 -3.29 -2.63 14.27
C PHE A 23 -3.84 -1.73 15.37
N SER A 24 -2.98 -1.44 16.33
CA SER A 24 -3.26 -0.53 17.45
C SER A 24 -2.33 0.70 17.40
N LEU A 25 -2.56 1.61 18.33
CA LEU A 25 -1.61 2.70 18.63
C LEU A 25 -0.48 2.15 19.52
N PRO A 26 0.73 2.78 19.46
CA PRO A 26 1.06 3.95 18.67
C PRO A 26 1.24 3.67 17.18
N VAL A 27 1.35 4.74 16.39
CA VAL A 27 1.77 4.72 14.98
C VAL A 27 3.10 5.45 14.83
N PRO A 28 3.85 5.29 13.73
CA PRO A 28 5.06 6.06 13.49
C PRO A 28 4.84 7.56 13.65
N THR A 29 5.76 8.22 14.32
CA THR A 29 5.85 9.68 14.29
C THR A 29 6.16 10.17 12.88
N ARG A 30 5.97 11.47 12.61
CA ARG A 30 6.32 12.03 11.30
C ARG A 30 7.77 11.80 10.92
N ALA A 31 8.70 11.88 11.89
CA ALA A 31 10.13 11.63 11.65
C ALA A 31 10.38 10.17 11.24
N GLN A 32 9.84 9.21 12.00
CA GLN A 32 9.94 7.78 11.69
C GLN A 32 9.29 7.43 10.35
N LEU A 33 8.10 8.00 10.07
CA LEU A 33 7.46 7.80 8.78
C LEU A 33 8.30 8.36 7.63
N THR A 34 8.94 9.52 7.82
CA THR A 34 9.82 10.11 6.80
C THR A 34 11.02 9.19 6.51
N GLU A 35 11.62 8.57 7.54
CA GLU A 35 12.68 7.58 7.37
C GLU A 35 12.19 6.37 6.57
N ILE A 36 11.04 5.81 6.94
CA ILE A 36 10.40 4.69 6.22
C ILE A 36 10.17 5.04 4.75
N LEU A 37 9.59 6.21 4.47
CA LEU A 37 9.30 6.63 3.10
C LEU A 37 10.57 6.89 2.29
N THR A 38 11.62 7.44 2.92
CA THR A 38 12.92 7.64 2.28
C THR A 38 13.54 6.32 1.82
N ALA A 39 13.49 5.29 2.67
CA ALA A 39 13.95 3.96 2.30
C ALA A 39 13.08 3.33 1.20
N ALA A 40 11.76 3.47 1.33
CA ALA A 40 10.77 2.87 0.45
C ALA A 40 10.78 3.42 -0.98
N THR A 41 11.15 4.69 -1.18
CA THR A 41 11.17 5.30 -2.51
C THR A 41 12.32 4.82 -3.41
N ARG A 42 13.17 3.93 -2.93
CA ARG A 42 14.21 3.28 -3.73
C ARG A 42 13.66 2.06 -4.47
N VAL A 43 12.74 2.30 -5.36
CA VAL A 43 12.11 1.27 -6.21
C VAL A 43 12.55 1.42 -7.66
N PRO A 44 12.40 0.37 -8.50
CA PRO A 44 12.60 0.48 -9.93
C PRO A 44 11.72 1.56 -10.54
N ASP A 45 12.32 2.48 -11.27
CA ASP A 45 11.66 3.60 -11.93
C ASP A 45 12.36 3.88 -13.25
N HIS A 46 11.80 3.39 -14.35
CA HIS A 46 12.35 3.57 -15.69
C HIS A 46 12.32 5.06 -16.06
N GLY A 47 13.50 5.60 -16.37
CA GLY A 47 13.66 7.00 -16.74
C GLY A 47 13.60 7.98 -15.58
N LYS A 48 13.52 7.54 -14.34
CA LYS A 48 13.41 8.38 -13.13
C LYS A 48 12.26 9.37 -13.22
N LEU A 49 11.09 8.87 -13.61
CA LEU A 49 9.88 9.67 -13.83
C LEU A 49 9.17 10.02 -12.53
N GLU A 50 9.43 9.26 -11.44
CA GLU A 50 8.71 9.36 -10.17
C GLU A 50 7.19 9.37 -10.44
N PRO A 51 6.65 8.29 -11.10
CA PRO A 51 5.28 8.29 -11.61
C PRO A 51 4.26 8.02 -10.50
N TRP A 52 4.48 8.60 -9.35
CA TRP A 52 3.66 8.40 -8.14
C TRP A 52 3.76 9.60 -7.21
N ARG A 53 2.74 9.77 -6.39
CA ARG A 53 2.72 10.68 -5.25
C ARG A 53 2.09 10.01 -4.04
N LEU A 54 2.36 10.53 -2.86
CA LEU A 54 1.92 9.95 -1.60
C LEU A 54 0.94 10.88 -0.88
N VAL A 55 -0.11 10.29 -0.29
CA VAL A 55 -1.01 10.98 0.63
C VAL A 55 -0.99 10.23 1.96
N VAL A 56 -0.64 10.93 3.04
CA VAL A 56 -0.66 10.36 4.40
C VAL A 56 -2.01 10.65 5.04
N VAL A 57 -2.67 9.61 5.52
CA VAL A 57 -3.95 9.66 6.23
C VAL A 57 -3.72 9.32 7.70
N GLN A 58 -4.21 10.17 8.61
CA GLN A 58 -4.09 9.97 10.06
C GLN A 58 -5.21 10.68 10.84
N GLY A 59 -5.45 10.24 12.06
CA GLY A 59 -6.38 10.89 12.99
C GLY A 59 -7.80 11.01 12.43
N ALA A 60 -8.42 12.16 12.59
CA ALA A 60 -9.80 12.43 12.17
C ALA A 60 -10.06 12.30 10.66
N ALA A 61 -9.00 12.28 9.83
CA ALA A 61 -9.18 12.05 8.39
C ALA A 61 -9.78 10.67 8.10
N PHE A 62 -9.53 9.68 8.93
CA PHE A 62 -10.11 8.35 8.75
C PHE A 62 -11.65 8.35 8.87
N SER A 63 -12.22 9.01 9.87
CA SER A 63 -13.68 9.13 10.00
C SER A 63 -14.29 9.81 8.79
N ARG A 64 -13.70 10.91 8.32
CA ARG A 64 -14.15 11.60 7.10
C ARG A 64 -14.11 10.71 5.87
N LEU A 65 -13.09 9.88 5.72
CA LEU A 65 -12.98 8.95 4.59
C LEU A 65 -13.99 7.80 4.71
N ALA A 66 -14.27 7.32 5.92
CA ALA A 66 -15.32 6.32 6.16
C ALA A 66 -16.71 6.86 5.76
N ASP A 67 -17.04 8.09 6.17
CA ASP A 67 -18.30 8.73 5.82
C ASP A 67 -18.41 8.96 4.31
N LEU A 68 -17.33 9.38 3.66
CA LEU A 68 -17.28 9.54 2.21
C LEU A 68 -17.46 8.20 1.48
N ALA A 69 -16.89 7.11 2.00
CA ALA A 69 -17.06 5.78 1.42
C ALA A 69 -18.52 5.30 1.54
N GLU A 70 -19.17 5.58 2.67
CA GLU A 70 -20.60 5.29 2.84
C GLU A 70 -21.45 6.10 1.86
N GLU A 71 -21.25 7.42 1.79
CA GLU A 71 -21.95 8.29 0.85
C GLU A 71 -21.82 7.77 -0.59
N ARG A 72 -20.58 7.46 -0.99
CA ARG A 72 -20.33 6.96 -2.34
C ARG A 72 -20.95 5.59 -2.59
N ALA A 73 -20.97 4.69 -1.61
CA ALA A 73 -21.66 3.42 -1.73
C ALA A 73 -23.16 3.60 -1.98
N ARG A 74 -23.79 4.55 -1.27
CA ARG A 74 -25.22 4.89 -1.46
C ARG A 74 -25.50 5.48 -2.85
N GLU A 75 -24.66 6.42 -3.33
CA GLU A 75 -24.75 6.97 -4.68
C GLU A 75 -24.68 5.88 -5.76
N LEU A 76 -23.94 4.80 -5.51
CA LEU A 76 -23.80 3.66 -6.40
C LEU A 76 -24.92 2.59 -6.23
N GLY A 77 -25.95 2.86 -5.41
CA GLY A 77 -26.99 1.89 -5.10
C GLY A 77 -26.51 0.68 -4.31
N GLY A 78 -25.42 0.83 -3.57
CA GLY A 78 -24.82 -0.26 -2.79
C GLY A 78 -25.66 -0.66 -1.59
N ASP A 79 -25.65 -1.95 -1.28
CA ASP A 79 -26.29 -2.54 -0.11
C ASP A 79 -25.48 -2.32 1.18
N ALA A 80 -26.02 -2.84 2.30
CA ALA A 80 -25.38 -2.75 3.60
C ALA A 80 -23.97 -3.40 3.63
N GLU A 81 -23.76 -4.47 2.87
CA GLU A 81 -22.47 -5.16 2.80
C GLU A 81 -21.43 -4.29 2.08
N LYS A 82 -21.79 -3.68 0.96
CA LYS A 82 -20.91 -2.76 0.21
C LYS A 82 -20.54 -1.54 1.06
N ILE A 83 -21.51 -0.98 1.79
CA ILE A 83 -21.29 0.12 2.73
C ILE A 83 -20.30 -0.30 3.82
N ALA A 84 -20.56 -1.41 4.51
CA ALA A 84 -19.70 -1.90 5.58
C ALA A 84 -18.26 -2.20 5.11
N LYS A 85 -18.10 -2.79 3.94
CA LYS A 85 -16.78 -3.03 3.32
C LYS A 85 -16.05 -1.73 2.99
N GLY A 86 -16.75 -0.72 2.51
CA GLY A 86 -16.17 0.59 2.20
C GLY A 86 -15.71 1.33 3.46
N ARG A 87 -16.58 1.41 4.47
CA ARG A 87 -16.28 2.06 5.76
C ARG A 87 -15.17 1.35 6.53
N GLY A 88 -15.27 0.01 6.64
CA GLY A 88 -14.41 -0.76 7.53
C GLY A 88 -12.92 -0.60 7.29
N GLN A 89 -12.52 -0.30 6.07
CA GLN A 89 -11.13 0.00 5.74
C GLN A 89 -10.63 1.28 6.41
N TYR A 90 -11.51 2.27 6.59
CA TYR A 90 -11.17 3.58 7.15
C TYR A 90 -11.51 3.66 8.64
N ASP A 91 -12.66 3.15 9.08
CA ASP A 91 -13.07 3.17 10.49
C ASP A 91 -12.02 2.52 11.41
N LEU A 92 -11.33 1.48 10.93
CA LEU A 92 -10.30 0.75 11.69
C LEU A 92 -8.87 1.26 11.44
N GLY A 93 -8.70 2.24 10.56
CA GLY A 93 -7.39 2.79 10.22
C GLY A 93 -6.74 3.54 11.39
N LYS A 94 -5.41 3.49 11.48
CA LYS A 94 -4.60 4.22 12.47
C LYS A 94 -3.68 5.23 11.80
N LEU A 95 -2.94 4.79 10.82
CA LEU A 95 -2.15 5.56 9.88
C LEU A 95 -2.14 4.82 8.55
N ALA A 96 -2.23 5.54 7.44
CA ALA A 96 -2.10 4.95 6.12
C ALA A 96 -1.32 5.87 5.18
N VAL A 97 -0.58 5.25 4.27
CA VAL A 97 0.05 5.92 3.13
C VAL A 97 -0.65 5.45 1.87
N VAL A 98 -1.32 6.37 1.20
CA VAL A 98 -1.95 6.13 -0.10
C VAL A 98 -0.92 6.40 -1.18
N VAL A 99 -0.62 5.39 -1.97
CA VAL A 99 0.23 5.52 -3.16
C VAL A 99 -0.67 5.77 -4.36
N ILE A 100 -0.52 6.92 -4.97
CA ILE A 100 -1.24 7.30 -6.17
C ILE A 100 -0.29 7.16 -7.35
N ALA A 101 -0.65 6.29 -8.31
CA ALA A 101 0.00 6.24 -9.59
C ALA A 101 -0.35 7.52 -10.35
N SER A 102 0.66 8.31 -10.68
CA SER A 102 0.57 9.62 -11.32
C SER A 102 1.44 9.59 -12.58
N PRO A 103 0.95 8.97 -13.67
CA PRO A 103 1.75 8.73 -14.86
C PRO A 103 2.23 10.03 -15.49
N LYS A 104 3.47 10.03 -15.96
CA LYS A 104 4.11 11.17 -16.62
C LYS A 104 4.13 10.96 -18.13
N PRO A 105 4.01 12.02 -18.92
CA PRO A 105 4.21 11.94 -20.37
C PRO A 105 5.63 11.45 -20.68
N ALA A 106 5.74 10.25 -21.25
CA ALA A 106 7.02 9.64 -21.59
C ALA A 106 6.84 8.69 -22.79
N PRO A 107 6.95 9.15 -24.03
CA PRO A 107 6.63 8.37 -25.23
C PRO A 107 7.36 7.03 -25.36
N LYS A 108 8.54 6.92 -24.72
CA LYS A 108 9.38 5.71 -24.77
C LYS A 108 9.16 4.76 -23.59
N ILE A 109 8.36 5.16 -22.60
CA ILE A 109 8.12 4.38 -21.38
C ILE A 109 6.65 4.03 -21.29
N PRO A 110 6.29 2.76 -21.45
CA PRO A 110 4.89 2.33 -21.42
C PRO A 110 4.20 2.69 -20.08
N PRO A 111 2.93 3.11 -20.09
CA PRO A 111 2.18 3.43 -18.85
C PRO A 111 2.15 2.29 -17.84
N VAL A 112 2.15 1.04 -18.31
CA VAL A 112 2.18 -0.15 -17.44
C VAL A 112 3.45 -0.20 -16.58
N GLU A 113 4.61 0.19 -17.09
CA GLU A 113 5.85 0.21 -16.31
C GLU A 113 5.79 1.27 -15.19
N GLN A 114 5.14 2.39 -15.45
CA GLN A 114 4.93 3.43 -14.45
C GLN A 114 3.97 2.96 -13.34
N LEU A 115 2.91 2.22 -13.70
CA LEU A 115 2.02 1.61 -12.72
C LEU A 115 2.73 0.53 -11.89
N MET A 116 3.59 -0.28 -12.52
CA MET A 116 4.41 -1.28 -11.82
C MET A 116 5.39 -0.61 -10.83
N SER A 117 5.96 0.54 -11.18
CA SER A 117 6.79 1.33 -10.26
C SER A 117 5.99 1.80 -9.04
N ALA A 118 4.76 2.30 -9.23
CA ALA A 118 3.88 2.68 -8.12
C ALA A 118 3.49 1.47 -7.24
N ALA A 119 3.25 0.29 -7.84
CA ALA A 119 3.00 -0.95 -7.10
C ALA A 119 4.24 -1.41 -6.32
N ALA A 120 5.44 -1.30 -6.92
CA ALA A 120 6.70 -1.58 -6.24
C ALA A 120 6.89 -0.65 -5.02
N LEU A 121 6.48 0.63 -5.12
CA LEU A 121 6.52 1.57 -4.00
C LEU A 121 5.59 1.15 -2.86
N CYS A 122 4.38 0.61 -3.15
CA CYS A 122 3.52 0.05 -2.11
C CYS A 122 4.24 -1.08 -1.34
N PHE A 123 4.90 -1.98 -2.03
CA PHE A 123 5.69 -3.05 -1.42
C PHE A 123 6.91 -2.50 -0.67
N GLY A 124 7.57 -1.47 -1.23
CA GLY A 124 8.67 -0.77 -0.57
C GLY A 124 8.27 -0.17 0.77
N ILE A 125 7.13 0.54 0.83
CA ILE A 125 6.60 1.12 2.07
C ILE A 125 6.25 0.04 3.09
N LEU A 126 5.57 -1.02 2.64
CA LEU A 126 5.22 -2.15 3.48
C LEU A 126 6.47 -2.78 4.10
N THR A 127 7.47 -3.07 3.29
CA THR A 127 8.71 -3.72 3.72
C THR A 127 9.54 -2.82 4.64
N ALA A 128 9.66 -1.53 4.31
CA ALA A 128 10.40 -0.57 5.14
C ALA A 128 9.73 -0.32 6.49
N ALA A 129 8.39 -0.29 6.54
CA ALA A 129 7.66 -0.17 7.80
C ALA A 129 7.88 -1.39 8.70
N GLU A 130 7.82 -2.60 8.14
CA GLU A 130 8.09 -3.83 8.88
C GLU A 130 9.55 -3.92 9.34
N ALA A 131 10.52 -3.49 8.53
CA ALA A 131 11.92 -3.41 8.92
C ALA A 131 12.15 -2.41 10.06
N ALA A 132 11.33 -1.36 10.15
CA ALA A 132 11.33 -0.39 11.24
C ALA A 132 10.55 -0.86 12.47
N GLY A 133 10.07 -2.11 12.52
CA GLY A 133 9.35 -2.71 13.64
C GLY A 133 7.85 -2.45 13.67
N TRP A 134 7.28 -1.82 12.66
CA TRP A 134 5.85 -1.56 12.56
C TRP A 134 5.11 -2.69 11.83
N GLY A 135 3.85 -2.90 12.15
CA GLY A 135 2.98 -3.70 11.31
C GLY A 135 2.58 -2.93 10.06
N ALA A 136 2.55 -3.62 8.91
CA ALA A 136 2.11 -3.02 7.67
C ALA A 136 1.22 -3.97 6.86
N ASN A 137 0.26 -3.38 6.12
CA ASN A 137 -0.65 -4.13 5.25
C ASN A 137 -1.02 -3.29 4.03
N TRP A 138 -0.83 -3.83 2.84
CA TRP A 138 -1.22 -3.19 1.59
C TRP A 138 -2.62 -3.65 1.18
N LEU A 139 -3.54 -2.72 1.10
CA LEU A 139 -4.94 -2.92 0.71
C LEU A 139 -5.30 -2.01 -0.46
N THR A 140 -6.42 -2.32 -1.12
CA THR A 140 -7.08 -1.41 -2.05
C THR A 140 -8.57 -1.26 -1.69
N GLY A 141 -9.35 -2.33 -1.79
CA GLY A 141 -10.80 -2.25 -1.59
C GLY A 141 -11.54 -1.48 -2.71
N TRP A 142 -12.85 -1.61 -2.77
CA TRP A 142 -13.65 -1.00 -3.85
C TRP A 142 -13.56 0.54 -3.89
N PRO A 143 -13.43 1.29 -2.76
CA PRO A 143 -13.36 2.74 -2.84
C PRO A 143 -12.09 3.22 -3.56
N ALA A 144 -10.96 2.50 -3.38
CA ALA A 144 -9.71 2.85 -4.06
C ALA A 144 -9.78 2.75 -5.59
N HIS A 145 -10.72 1.93 -6.10
CA HIS A 145 -10.94 1.74 -7.54
C HIS A 145 -12.07 2.61 -8.10
N ASP A 146 -12.78 3.36 -7.26
CA ASP A 146 -13.81 4.32 -7.69
C ASP A 146 -13.17 5.69 -7.91
N ALA A 147 -13.14 6.15 -9.17
CA ALA A 147 -12.49 7.41 -9.54
C ALA A 147 -13.09 8.63 -8.82
N THR A 148 -14.40 8.64 -8.59
CA THR A 148 -15.07 9.73 -7.87
C THR A 148 -14.67 9.76 -6.42
N PHE A 149 -14.62 8.61 -5.76
CA PHE A 149 -14.11 8.52 -4.39
C PHE A 149 -12.65 8.93 -4.32
N ALA A 150 -11.79 8.42 -5.20
CA ALA A 150 -10.36 8.73 -5.21
C ALA A 150 -10.10 10.24 -5.42
N ALA A 151 -10.87 10.89 -6.30
CA ALA A 151 -10.79 12.35 -6.49
C ALA A 151 -11.21 13.13 -5.23
N ARG A 152 -12.33 12.76 -4.61
CA ARG A 152 -12.86 13.44 -3.40
C ARG A 152 -12.02 13.16 -2.15
N ALA A 153 -11.50 11.94 -2.02
CA ALA A 153 -10.74 11.48 -0.86
C ALA A 153 -9.28 11.93 -0.88
N PHE A 154 -8.63 11.80 -2.03
CA PHE A 154 -7.17 11.91 -2.17
C PHE A 154 -6.72 12.95 -3.19
N GLY A 155 -7.67 13.67 -3.80
CA GLY A 155 -7.38 14.66 -4.83
C GLY A 155 -6.79 14.04 -6.10
N CYS A 156 -7.22 12.83 -6.48
CA CYS A 156 -6.77 12.22 -7.72
C CYS A 156 -7.26 13.03 -8.92
N ALA A 157 -6.34 13.41 -9.80
CA ALA A 157 -6.61 14.04 -11.07
C ALA A 157 -7.01 13.00 -12.13
N GLU A 158 -7.44 13.47 -13.29
CA GLU A 158 -7.68 12.60 -14.45
C GLU A 158 -6.39 11.87 -14.83
N GLY A 159 -6.49 10.57 -15.06
CA GLY A 159 -5.34 9.70 -15.35
C GLY A 159 -4.58 9.20 -14.12
N GLU A 160 -4.84 9.74 -12.91
CA GLU A 160 -4.30 9.19 -11.68
C GLU A 160 -5.18 8.07 -11.13
N THR A 161 -4.54 7.07 -10.51
CA THR A 161 -5.24 5.95 -9.87
C THR A 161 -4.58 5.59 -8.53
N VAL A 162 -5.34 5.02 -7.61
CA VAL A 162 -4.78 4.51 -6.36
C VAL A 162 -4.10 3.17 -6.62
N ALA A 163 -2.78 3.11 -6.54
CA ALA A 163 -2.01 1.87 -6.64
C ALA A 163 -2.14 1.01 -5.39
N GLY A 164 -2.30 1.65 -4.23
CA GLY A 164 -2.52 0.96 -2.97
C GLY A 164 -2.63 1.89 -1.79
N ILE A 165 -3.14 1.34 -0.69
CA ILE A 165 -3.25 2.00 0.61
C ILE A 165 -2.48 1.12 1.60
N VAL A 166 -1.32 1.59 2.06
CA VAL A 166 -0.49 0.87 3.03
C VAL A 166 -0.84 1.36 4.42
N HIS A 167 -1.59 0.54 5.16
CA HIS A 167 -1.89 0.78 6.56
C HIS A 167 -0.70 0.42 7.43
N ILE A 168 -0.40 1.25 8.45
CA ILE A 168 0.73 1.09 9.35
C ILE A 168 0.26 1.31 10.79
N GLY A 169 0.77 0.50 11.73
CA GLY A 169 0.48 0.62 13.15
C GLY A 169 1.24 -0.39 13.98
N THR A 170 0.98 -0.40 15.29
CA THR A 170 1.52 -1.44 16.16
C THR A 170 0.85 -2.77 15.85
N PRO A 171 1.62 -3.81 15.45
CA PRO A 171 1.06 -5.11 15.12
C PRO A 171 0.65 -5.89 16.37
N PRO A 172 -0.28 -6.87 16.27
CA PRO A 172 -0.50 -7.84 17.33
C PRO A 172 0.75 -8.68 17.56
N GLU A 173 0.99 -9.11 18.80
CA GLU A 173 2.15 -9.95 19.17
C GLU A 173 2.11 -11.29 18.44
N ASP A 174 0.97 -11.99 18.52
CA ASP A 174 0.78 -13.28 17.89
C ASP A 174 -0.14 -13.19 16.67
N PHE A 175 0.38 -13.66 15.53
CA PHE A 175 -0.40 -13.83 14.32
C PHE A 175 0.19 -14.99 13.50
N PRO A 176 -0.64 -15.96 13.06
CA PRO A 176 -0.15 -17.11 12.31
C PRO A 176 0.45 -16.69 10.95
N ASP A 177 1.59 -17.27 10.63
CA ASP A 177 2.21 -17.06 9.32
C ASP A 177 1.41 -17.80 8.21
N ARG A 178 1.56 -17.31 6.98
CA ARG A 178 0.94 -17.92 5.81
C ARG A 178 1.90 -18.93 5.17
N PRO A 179 1.36 -20.05 4.62
CA PRO A 179 2.17 -20.95 3.82
C PRO A 179 2.87 -20.21 2.68
N ARG A 180 4.13 -20.54 2.43
CA ARG A 180 4.87 -20.02 1.29
C ARG A 180 4.42 -20.71 0.01
N PRO A 181 4.47 -20.04 -1.15
CA PRO A 181 4.21 -20.67 -2.43
C PRO A 181 5.16 -21.85 -2.68
N ASP A 182 4.64 -22.90 -3.27
CA ASP A 182 5.45 -24.01 -3.76
C ASP A 182 6.20 -23.57 -5.04
N LEU A 183 7.51 -23.40 -4.92
CA LEU A 183 8.34 -22.95 -6.03
C LEU A 183 8.33 -23.93 -7.21
N ALA A 184 8.15 -25.22 -6.97
CA ALA A 184 8.08 -26.22 -8.06
C ALA A 184 6.87 -25.99 -8.97
N ARG A 185 5.81 -25.33 -8.47
CA ARG A 185 4.60 -25.04 -9.24
C ARG A 185 4.65 -23.74 -10.03
N ILE A 186 5.49 -22.80 -9.62
CA ILE A 186 5.49 -21.42 -10.17
C ILE A 186 6.79 -21.05 -10.88
N VAL A 187 7.83 -21.88 -10.80
CA VAL A 187 9.12 -21.62 -11.44
C VAL A 187 9.31 -22.57 -12.62
N THR A 188 9.56 -21.99 -13.78
CA THR A 188 10.00 -22.74 -14.96
C THR A 188 11.47 -22.44 -15.22
N TRP A 189 12.31 -23.47 -15.25
CA TRP A 189 13.73 -23.36 -15.57
C TRP A 189 13.92 -23.49 -17.08
N VAL A 190 14.40 -22.44 -17.72
CA VAL A 190 14.79 -22.48 -19.13
C VAL A 190 16.31 -22.51 -19.17
N ALA A 191 16.86 -23.66 -19.58
CA ALA A 191 18.28 -23.85 -19.85
C ALA A 191 18.49 -24.00 -21.34
N ALA A 192 19.62 -23.50 -21.84
CA ALA A 192 20.00 -23.63 -23.25
C ALA A 192 20.27 -25.08 -23.63
#